data_d6248e131f5e912a5856302558dbcb0a
#
_entry.id   d6248e131f5e912a5856302558dbcb0a
#
_cell.length_a   1.000
_cell.length_b   1.000
_cell.length_c   1.000
_cell.angle_alpha   90.00
_cell.angle_beta   90.00
_cell.angle_gamma   90.00
#
_symmetry.space_group_name_H-M   'P 1'
#
loop_
_entity.id
_entity.type
_entity.pdbx_description
1 polymer ?
#
loop_
_entity_poly.entity_id
_entity_poly.type
_entity_poly.pdbx_seq_one_letter_code
_entity_poly.pdbx_strand_id
1 'polypeptide(L)'
;LESEHWDIVPGGKYYVTRNNTSILAFKVGTKLDNYSFNIVTSHTDSPTFKVKENAEIEVKNKYTQLNTEGYGGMLCATWLDRPLSIAGRVLVSEGNSIVTKLLNIDRDLLMIPNVAIHMNRAANDGFKYNLQVDMLPLLSAGDDRQKDFKQIIADELGVKKEDILGHDLYLY
;
A
#
# COMPACT_ATOMS: atom_id res chain seq x y z
N LEU A 1 10.06 21.33 -9.69
CA LEU A 1 9.96 20.20 -10.64
C LEU A 1 11.26 20.06 -11.44
N GLU A 2 11.54 18.89 -11.99
CA GLU A 2 12.73 18.65 -12.86
C GLU A 2 12.73 19.55 -14.11
N SER A 3 11.55 19.94 -14.57
CA SER A 3 11.35 20.80 -15.75
C SER A 3 11.50 22.29 -15.47
N GLU A 4 11.68 22.69 -14.21
CA GLU A 4 11.87 24.09 -13.83
C GLU A 4 13.33 24.50 -14.00
N HIS A 5 13.55 25.79 -14.29
CA HIS A 5 14.88 26.33 -14.26
C HIS A 5 15.38 26.44 -12.81
N TRP A 6 16.56 25.89 -12.55
CA TRP A 6 17.17 25.89 -11.23
C TRP A 6 18.40 26.78 -11.18
N ASP A 7 18.38 27.79 -10.35
CA ASP A 7 19.55 28.59 -10.02
C ASP A 7 20.44 27.84 -9.02
N ILE A 8 21.30 26.98 -9.53
CA ILE A 8 22.19 26.15 -8.73
C ILE A 8 23.42 26.95 -8.35
N VAL A 9 23.63 27.16 -7.04
CA VAL A 9 24.76 27.90 -6.50
C VAL A 9 25.67 27.02 -5.62
N PRO A 10 26.99 27.34 -5.53
CA PRO A 10 27.89 26.62 -4.63
C PRO A 10 27.38 26.60 -3.18
N GLY A 11 27.41 25.44 -2.54
CA GLY A 11 26.90 25.25 -1.18
C GLY A 11 25.39 25.15 -1.06
N GLY A 12 24.64 25.38 -2.14
CA GLY A 12 23.17 25.27 -2.16
C GLY A 12 22.66 23.87 -1.86
N LYS A 13 21.43 23.77 -1.32
CA LYS A 13 20.74 22.51 -1.02
C LYS A 13 19.44 22.49 -1.81
N TYR A 14 19.17 21.38 -2.49
CA TYR A 14 18.05 21.23 -3.41
C TYR A 14 17.39 19.87 -3.20
N TYR A 15 16.13 19.76 -3.57
CA TYR A 15 15.45 18.48 -3.69
C TYR A 15 14.42 18.49 -4.82
N VAL A 16 14.13 17.34 -5.34
CA VAL A 16 13.07 17.09 -6.30
C VAL A 16 12.31 15.83 -5.90
N THR A 17 11.01 15.86 -6.11
CA THR A 17 10.15 14.70 -5.91
C THR A 17 9.60 14.22 -7.25
N ARG A 18 9.37 12.92 -7.37
CA ARG A 18 8.73 12.33 -8.54
C ARG A 18 7.52 11.51 -8.10
N ASN A 19 6.35 11.79 -8.67
CA ASN A 19 5.06 11.15 -8.42
C ASN A 19 4.68 11.09 -6.92
N ASN A 20 5.22 11.97 -6.09
CA ASN A 20 5.06 11.96 -4.62
C ASN A 20 5.45 10.62 -3.95
N THR A 21 6.29 9.82 -4.60
CA THR A 21 6.72 8.50 -4.10
C THR A 21 8.23 8.36 -3.99
N SER A 22 8.97 9.27 -4.60
CA SER A 22 10.43 9.29 -4.48
C SER A 22 10.94 10.71 -4.33
N ILE A 23 12.09 10.83 -3.69
CA ILE A 23 12.79 12.10 -3.48
C ILE A 23 14.27 11.93 -3.83
N LEU A 24 14.82 12.94 -4.52
CA LEU A 24 16.25 13.12 -4.68
C LEU A 24 16.62 14.43 -4.02
N ALA A 25 17.47 14.40 -3.02
CA ALA A 25 17.99 15.59 -2.35
C ALA A 25 19.51 15.65 -2.53
N PHE A 26 20.04 16.83 -2.80
CA PHE A 26 21.48 17.01 -3.00
C PHE A 26 21.97 18.35 -2.47
N LYS A 27 23.23 18.36 -2.12
CA LYS A 27 23.98 19.56 -1.77
C LYS A 27 25.09 19.78 -2.78
N VAL A 28 25.17 20.99 -3.30
CA VAL A 28 26.24 21.39 -4.21
C VAL A 28 27.52 21.69 -3.40
N GLY A 29 28.65 21.22 -3.90
CA GLY A 29 29.95 21.55 -3.33
C GLY A 29 30.26 23.06 -3.42
N THR A 30 31.23 23.52 -2.66
CA THR A 30 31.69 24.92 -2.70
C THR A 30 32.65 25.19 -3.83
N LYS A 31 33.26 24.16 -4.44
CA LYS A 31 34.16 24.23 -5.59
C LYS A 31 33.50 23.49 -6.76
N LEU A 32 33.40 24.15 -7.92
CA LEU A 32 32.74 23.61 -9.11
C LEU A 32 33.70 23.33 -10.28
N ASP A 33 34.99 23.60 -10.11
CA ASP A 33 36.05 23.45 -11.11
C ASP A 33 36.51 21.99 -11.29
N ASN A 34 36.39 21.19 -10.23
CA ASN A 34 36.70 19.75 -10.24
C ASN A 34 35.84 19.05 -9.20
N TYR A 35 34.72 18.49 -9.64
CA TYR A 35 33.76 17.88 -8.75
C TYR A 35 33.57 16.38 -8.99
N SER A 36 33.17 15.70 -7.93
CA SER A 36 32.72 14.31 -7.93
C SER A 36 31.38 14.18 -7.21
N PHE A 37 30.71 13.04 -7.41
CA PHE A 37 29.44 12.77 -6.76
C PHE A 37 29.65 11.76 -5.62
N ASN A 38 29.15 12.10 -4.43
CA ASN A 38 28.95 11.14 -3.36
C ASN A 38 27.45 10.81 -3.31
N ILE A 39 27.10 9.59 -3.69
CA ILE A 39 25.71 9.16 -3.80
C ILE A 39 25.38 8.17 -2.69
N VAL A 40 24.31 8.45 -1.94
CA VAL A 40 23.74 7.55 -0.96
C VAL A 40 22.30 7.24 -1.39
N THR A 41 21.97 5.98 -1.49
CA THR A 41 20.63 5.52 -1.84
C THR A 41 20.02 4.70 -0.71
N SER A 42 18.73 4.88 -0.50
CA SER A 42 17.96 4.15 0.51
C SER A 42 16.50 4.08 0.06
N HIS A 43 15.71 3.23 0.74
CA HIS A 43 14.25 3.26 0.66
C HIS A 43 13.68 3.66 2.02
N THR A 44 12.45 4.16 2.03
CA THR A 44 11.74 4.64 3.24
C THR A 44 10.43 3.90 3.47
N ASP A 45 10.02 3.05 2.53
CA ASP A 45 8.86 2.19 2.63
C ASP A 45 9.15 0.92 3.45
N SER A 46 8.09 0.24 3.88
CA SER A 46 8.15 -1.00 4.65
C SER A 46 7.44 -2.12 3.91
N PRO A 47 7.86 -3.39 4.11
CA PRO A 47 7.13 -4.53 3.56
C PRO A 47 5.70 -4.58 4.09
N THR A 48 4.76 -4.90 3.19
CA THR A 48 3.34 -4.98 3.51
C THR A 48 2.59 -5.83 2.46
N PHE A 49 1.26 -5.86 2.54
CA PHE A 49 0.40 -6.41 1.50
C PHE A 49 -0.25 -5.30 0.71
N LYS A 50 -0.11 -5.33 -0.61
CA LYS A 50 -0.76 -4.42 -1.55
C LYS A 50 -2.09 -4.99 -2.02
N VAL A 51 -3.13 -4.18 -2.02
CA VAL A 51 -4.44 -4.56 -2.55
C VAL A 51 -4.41 -4.49 -4.07
N LYS A 52 -4.86 -5.56 -4.75
CA LYS A 52 -4.95 -5.62 -6.21
C LYS A 52 -6.19 -4.91 -6.73
N GLU A 53 -6.20 -4.54 -8.00
CA GLU A 53 -7.34 -3.88 -8.65
C GLU A 53 -8.63 -4.71 -8.58
N ASN A 54 -8.55 -6.02 -8.82
CA ASN A 54 -9.65 -6.95 -8.54
C ASN A 54 -9.60 -7.35 -7.07
N ALA A 55 -10.05 -6.45 -6.21
CA ALA A 55 -9.82 -6.50 -4.78
C ALA A 55 -10.61 -7.58 -4.04
N GLU A 56 -11.73 -8.03 -4.56
CA GLU A 56 -12.65 -8.90 -3.85
C GLU A 56 -12.58 -10.34 -4.36
N ILE A 57 -12.51 -11.29 -3.42
CA ILE A 57 -12.62 -12.72 -3.66
C ILE A 57 -13.76 -13.24 -2.81
N GLU A 58 -14.88 -13.56 -3.46
CA GLU A 58 -16.01 -14.21 -2.80
C GLU A 58 -15.75 -15.71 -2.66
N VAL A 59 -15.86 -16.24 -1.44
CA VAL A 59 -15.62 -17.64 -1.13
C VAL A 59 -16.92 -18.34 -0.77
N LYS A 60 -17.43 -19.20 -1.67
CA LYS A 60 -18.58 -20.08 -1.50
C LYS A 60 -19.82 -19.39 -0.91
N ASN A 61 -20.06 -18.15 -1.22
CA ASN A 61 -21.13 -17.32 -0.65
C ASN A 61 -21.13 -17.31 0.90
N LYS A 62 -19.96 -17.38 1.52
CA LYS A 62 -19.82 -17.41 2.98
C LYS A 62 -19.06 -16.22 3.53
N TYR A 63 -18.02 -15.78 2.83
CA TYR A 63 -17.19 -14.66 3.22
C TYR A 63 -16.48 -14.03 2.01
N THR A 64 -16.03 -12.81 2.18
CA THR A 64 -15.21 -12.07 1.20
C THR A 64 -13.82 -11.86 1.75
N GLN A 65 -12.83 -12.21 0.95
CA GLN A 65 -11.42 -11.90 1.19
C GLN A 65 -10.96 -10.76 0.29
N LEU A 66 -9.95 -10.01 0.72
CA LEU A 66 -9.22 -9.11 -0.17
C LEU A 66 -8.13 -9.86 -0.93
N ASN A 67 -8.10 -9.62 -2.22
CA ASN A 67 -7.04 -10.10 -3.10
C ASN A 67 -5.82 -9.19 -2.95
N THR A 68 -4.80 -9.69 -2.31
CA THR A 68 -3.58 -8.95 -2.03
C THR A 68 -2.36 -9.63 -2.63
N GLU A 69 -1.29 -8.88 -2.75
CA GLU A 69 0.05 -9.40 -3.07
C GLU A 69 1.07 -8.90 -2.04
N GLY A 70 2.08 -9.71 -1.79
CA GLY A 70 3.18 -9.30 -0.91
C GLY A 70 4.02 -8.22 -1.58
N TYR A 71 4.23 -7.12 -0.87
CA TYR A 71 5.11 -6.02 -1.26
C TYR A 71 6.34 -6.03 -0.36
N GLY A 72 7.49 -6.36 -0.94
CA GLY A 72 8.75 -6.54 -0.22
C GLY A 72 8.86 -7.86 0.55
N GLY A 73 9.98 -8.06 1.22
CA GLY A 73 10.23 -9.26 2.05
C GLY A 73 9.76 -9.04 3.49
N MET A 74 8.89 -9.92 3.99
CA MET A 74 8.31 -9.78 5.33
C MET A 74 8.27 -11.08 6.10
N LEU A 75 8.13 -10.99 7.42
CA LEU A 75 7.80 -12.12 8.29
C LEU A 75 6.28 -12.33 8.27
N CYS A 76 5.80 -13.33 7.53
CA CYS A 76 4.36 -13.56 7.36
C CYS A 76 3.62 -13.84 8.67
N ALA A 77 4.23 -14.59 9.59
CA ALA A 77 3.59 -14.99 10.84
C ALA A 77 3.15 -13.80 11.72
N THR A 78 3.82 -12.66 11.62
CA THR A 78 3.48 -11.47 12.41
C THR A 78 2.22 -10.74 11.92
N TRP A 79 1.70 -11.11 10.77
CA TRP A 79 0.49 -10.55 10.18
C TRP A 79 -0.79 -11.29 10.53
N LEU A 80 -0.66 -12.49 11.10
CA LEU A 80 -1.79 -13.35 11.43
C LEU A 80 -2.49 -12.92 12.72
N ASP A 81 -3.80 -13.17 12.78
CA ASP A 81 -4.67 -13.03 13.95
C ASP A 81 -4.62 -11.65 14.64
N ARG A 82 -4.37 -10.60 13.88
CA ARG A 82 -4.37 -9.24 14.37
C ARG A 82 -5.33 -8.36 13.56
N PRO A 83 -5.92 -7.32 14.17
CA PRO A 83 -6.66 -6.34 13.41
C PRO A 83 -5.73 -5.59 12.45
N LEU A 84 -6.22 -5.38 11.24
CA LEU A 84 -5.52 -4.68 10.17
C LEU A 84 -6.43 -3.64 9.56
N SER A 85 -5.84 -2.63 8.97
CA SER A 85 -6.52 -1.62 8.20
C SER A 85 -5.83 -1.33 6.88
N ILE A 86 -6.27 -0.28 6.17
CA ILE A 86 -5.80 0.05 4.83
C ILE A 86 -5.54 1.54 4.73
N ALA A 87 -4.39 1.86 4.16
CA ALA A 87 -4.02 3.22 3.81
C ALA A 87 -3.34 3.29 2.44
N GLY A 88 -3.31 4.47 1.86
CA GLY A 88 -2.62 4.73 0.60
C GLY A 88 -3.24 5.86 -0.19
N ARG A 89 -3.18 5.78 -1.50
CA ARG A 89 -3.73 6.80 -2.41
C ARG A 89 -4.79 6.21 -3.32
N VAL A 90 -5.75 7.05 -3.67
CA VAL A 90 -6.86 6.73 -4.57
C VAL A 90 -6.90 7.80 -5.65
N LEU A 91 -7.05 7.39 -6.90
CA LEU A 91 -7.26 8.27 -8.03
C LEU A 91 -8.76 8.48 -8.21
N VAL A 92 -9.19 9.73 -8.15
CA VAL A 92 -10.60 10.11 -8.22
C VAL A 92 -10.82 11.07 -9.39
N SER A 93 -11.90 10.84 -10.14
CA SER A 93 -12.37 11.77 -11.17
C SER A 93 -13.08 12.95 -10.53
N GLU A 94 -12.62 14.16 -10.77
CA GLU A 94 -13.30 15.40 -10.37
C GLU A 94 -13.54 16.29 -11.60
N GLY A 95 -14.72 16.15 -12.19
CA GLY A 95 -15.07 16.84 -13.44
C GLY A 95 -14.18 16.39 -14.59
N ASN A 96 -13.35 17.28 -15.12
CA ASN A 96 -12.40 16.98 -16.21
C ASN A 96 -10.98 16.66 -15.72
N SER A 97 -10.78 16.52 -14.42
CA SER A 97 -9.48 16.29 -13.81
C SER A 97 -9.42 14.97 -13.07
N ILE A 98 -8.23 14.40 -12.97
CA ILE A 98 -7.94 13.27 -12.09
C ILE A 98 -7.15 13.82 -10.91
N VAL A 99 -7.64 13.58 -9.70
CA VAL A 99 -6.98 13.99 -8.46
C VAL A 99 -6.56 12.79 -7.64
N THR A 100 -5.47 12.93 -6.92
CA THR A 100 -5.03 11.93 -5.95
C THR A 100 -5.55 12.31 -4.56
N LYS A 101 -6.32 11.41 -3.93
CA LYS A 101 -6.74 11.53 -2.53
C LYS A 101 -6.00 10.52 -1.68
N LEU A 102 -5.60 10.92 -0.48
CA LEU A 102 -5.03 10.01 0.51
C LEU A 102 -6.15 9.38 1.31
N LEU A 103 -6.11 8.06 1.42
CA LEU A 103 -7.02 7.25 2.23
C LEU A 103 -6.26 6.75 3.45
N ASN A 104 -6.89 6.85 4.61
CA ASN A 104 -6.48 6.16 5.83
C ASN A 104 -7.75 5.71 6.56
N ILE A 105 -8.01 4.41 6.57
CA ILE A 105 -9.16 3.86 7.28
C ILE A 105 -8.72 3.62 8.72
N ASP A 106 -9.10 4.55 9.62
CA ASP A 106 -8.67 4.54 11.02
C ASP A 106 -9.62 3.69 11.90
N ARG A 107 -9.77 2.41 11.54
CA ARG A 107 -10.50 1.40 12.32
C ARG A 107 -10.05 -0.01 11.94
N ASP A 108 -10.35 -0.97 12.80
CA ASP A 108 -10.20 -2.39 12.50
C ASP A 108 -11.11 -2.78 11.32
N LEU A 109 -10.54 -3.09 10.18
CA LEU A 109 -11.28 -3.37 8.95
C LEU A 109 -11.23 -4.85 8.56
N LEU A 110 -10.10 -5.49 8.73
CA LEU A 110 -9.83 -6.83 8.24
C LEU A 110 -8.83 -7.59 9.12
N MET A 111 -8.69 -8.87 8.86
CA MET A 111 -7.78 -9.76 9.57
C MET A 111 -7.31 -10.86 8.63
N ILE A 112 -6.07 -11.31 8.77
CA ILE A 112 -5.59 -12.54 8.14
C ILE A 112 -5.72 -13.66 9.17
N PRO A 113 -6.73 -14.53 9.06
CA PRO A 113 -6.97 -15.56 10.09
C PRO A 113 -5.94 -16.68 9.97
N ASN A 114 -5.41 -17.11 11.11
CA ASN A 114 -4.65 -18.35 11.20
C ASN A 114 -5.63 -19.54 11.33
N VAL A 115 -5.10 -20.73 11.30
CA VAL A 115 -5.85 -21.95 11.50
C VAL A 115 -5.35 -22.70 12.74
N ALA A 116 -6.23 -23.52 13.32
CA ALA A 116 -5.85 -24.37 14.45
C ALA A 116 -4.73 -25.34 14.03
N ILE A 117 -3.88 -25.73 14.98
CA ILE A 117 -2.77 -26.67 14.76
C ILE A 117 -3.21 -27.98 14.10
N HIS A 118 -4.46 -28.40 14.33
CA HIS A 118 -5.04 -29.58 13.70
C HIS A 118 -5.17 -29.47 12.18
N MET A 119 -5.28 -28.24 11.66
CA MET A 119 -5.39 -27.93 10.23
C MET A 119 -4.04 -27.66 9.59
N ASN A 120 -3.02 -27.30 10.40
CA ASN A 120 -1.64 -27.08 9.94
C ASN A 120 -0.65 -27.62 10.97
N ARG A 121 -0.38 -28.90 10.94
CA ARG A 121 0.54 -29.56 11.89
C ARG A 121 2.00 -29.13 11.74
N ALA A 122 2.37 -28.60 10.59
CA ALA A 122 3.72 -28.12 10.29
C ALA A 122 3.94 -26.65 10.72
N ALA A 123 2.95 -26.00 11.34
CA ALA A 123 3.03 -24.58 11.68
C ALA A 123 4.27 -24.23 12.51
N ASN A 124 4.70 -25.12 13.42
CA ASN A 124 5.86 -24.93 14.28
C ASN A 124 7.17 -25.51 13.70
N ASP A 125 7.10 -26.17 12.55
CA ASP A 125 8.22 -26.90 11.95
C ASP A 125 8.75 -26.22 10.69
N GLY A 126 8.53 -24.89 10.55
CA GLY A 126 9.01 -24.11 9.40
C GLY A 126 8.02 -24.10 8.23
N PHE A 127 6.74 -23.95 8.49
CA PHE A 127 5.70 -23.82 7.47
C PHE A 127 5.99 -22.67 6.50
N LYS A 128 5.97 -22.98 5.20
CA LYS A 128 6.14 -21.97 4.14
C LYS A 128 4.79 -21.45 3.69
N TYR A 129 4.50 -20.21 4.03
CA TYR A 129 3.27 -19.55 3.61
C TYR A 129 3.18 -19.34 2.10
N ASN A 130 2.03 -19.68 1.52
CA ASN A 130 1.64 -19.25 0.19
C ASN A 130 0.86 -17.93 0.29
N LEU A 131 1.45 -16.83 -0.17
CA LEU A 131 0.85 -15.49 -0.02
C LEU A 131 -0.53 -15.37 -0.69
N GLN A 132 -0.79 -16.14 -1.75
CA GLN A 132 -2.06 -16.12 -2.50
C GLN A 132 -3.14 -17.06 -1.93
N VAL A 133 -2.83 -17.82 -0.89
CA VAL A 133 -3.74 -18.78 -0.27
C VAL A 133 -3.84 -18.55 1.23
N ASP A 134 -2.69 -18.52 1.91
CA ASP A 134 -2.64 -18.49 3.38
C ASP A 134 -2.71 -17.08 3.96
N MET A 135 -2.39 -16.05 3.14
CA MET A 135 -2.23 -14.67 3.60
C MET A 135 -3.27 -13.69 3.04
N LEU A 136 -4.40 -14.20 2.54
CA LEU A 136 -5.48 -13.34 2.04
C LEU A 136 -6.34 -12.83 3.22
N PRO A 137 -6.45 -11.49 3.38
CA PRO A 137 -7.22 -10.91 4.48
C PRO A 137 -8.72 -11.17 4.34
N LEU A 138 -9.37 -11.51 5.43
CA LEU A 138 -10.81 -11.57 5.55
C LEU A 138 -11.36 -10.15 5.71
N LEU A 139 -12.24 -9.74 4.79
CA LEU A 139 -12.91 -8.44 4.81
C LEU A 139 -14.26 -8.53 5.51
N SER A 140 -15.04 -9.57 5.23
CA SER A 140 -16.39 -9.74 5.78
C SER A 140 -16.85 -11.19 5.75
N ALA A 141 -17.76 -11.53 6.65
CA ALA A 141 -18.36 -12.87 6.74
C ALA A 141 -19.82 -12.78 7.22
N GLY A 142 -20.56 -13.89 7.12
CA GLY A 142 -21.96 -13.95 7.55
C GLY A 142 -22.89 -13.10 6.71
N ASP A 143 -23.76 -12.34 7.35
CA ASP A 143 -24.75 -11.49 6.69
C ASP A 143 -24.11 -10.29 5.97
N ASP A 144 -22.94 -9.86 6.43
CA ASP A 144 -22.13 -8.78 5.82
C ASP A 144 -21.19 -9.26 4.70
N ARG A 145 -21.30 -10.50 4.24
CA ARG A 145 -20.36 -11.14 3.32
C ARG A 145 -20.20 -10.44 1.96
N GLN A 146 -21.16 -9.61 1.57
CA GLN A 146 -21.16 -8.86 0.31
C GLN A 146 -20.69 -7.41 0.51
N LYS A 147 -19.80 -7.15 1.45
CA LYS A 147 -19.20 -5.80 1.55
C LYS A 147 -18.45 -5.48 0.27
N ASP A 148 -18.84 -4.37 -0.33
CA ASP A 148 -18.22 -3.81 -1.51
C ASP A 148 -17.03 -2.96 -1.07
N PHE A 149 -15.82 -3.44 -1.35
CA PHE A 149 -14.58 -2.77 -0.96
C PHE A 149 -14.47 -1.36 -1.59
N LYS A 150 -14.86 -1.23 -2.84
CA LYS A 150 -14.85 0.07 -3.52
C LYS A 150 -15.83 1.06 -2.90
N GLN A 151 -16.96 0.57 -2.38
CA GLN A 151 -17.91 1.40 -1.64
C GLN A 151 -17.33 1.85 -0.30
N ILE A 152 -16.61 0.99 0.41
CA ILE A 152 -15.92 1.37 1.66
C ILE A 152 -14.94 2.52 1.41
N ILE A 153 -14.16 2.46 0.32
CA ILE A 153 -13.25 3.54 -0.08
C ILE A 153 -14.02 4.82 -0.39
N ALA A 154 -15.12 4.71 -1.14
CA ALA A 154 -15.95 5.84 -1.54
C ALA A 154 -16.54 6.57 -0.31
N ASP A 155 -17.06 5.81 0.64
CA ASP A 155 -17.65 6.34 1.88
C ASP A 155 -16.59 7.05 2.73
N GLU A 156 -15.40 6.49 2.86
CA GLU A 156 -14.31 7.07 3.64
C GLU A 156 -13.77 8.37 3.03
N LEU A 157 -13.73 8.46 1.70
CA LEU A 157 -13.27 9.64 0.98
C LEU A 157 -14.38 10.68 0.72
N GLY A 158 -15.65 10.35 1.00
CA GLY A 158 -16.78 11.20 0.70
C GLY A 158 -16.97 11.45 -0.81
N VAL A 159 -16.73 10.42 -1.64
CA VAL A 159 -16.85 10.48 -3.10
C VAL A 159 -17.82 9.41 -3.60
N LYS A 160 -18.22 9.50 -4.86
CA LYS A 160 -19.02 8.43 -5.46
C LYS A 160 -18.12 7.28 -5.88
N LYS A 161 -18.63 6.06 -5.78
CA LYS A 161 -17.92 4.84 -6.17
C LYS A 161 -17.48 4.85 -7.64
N GLU A 162 -18.31 5.35 -8.52
CA GLU A 162 -18.03 5.48 -9.95
C GLU A 162 -16.90 6.46 -10.28
N ASP A 163 -16.62 7.42 -9.40
CA ASP A 163 -15.55 8.40 -9.57
C ASP A 163 -14.16 7.83 -9.20
N ILE A 164 -14.09 6.68 -8.55
CA ILE A 164 -12.83 6.01 -8.22
C ILE A 164 -12.29 5.32 -9.48
N LEU A 165 -11.13 5.77 -9.95
CA LEU A 165 -10.49 5.28 -11.18
C LEU A 165 -9.45 4.20 -10.94
N GLY A 166 -8.83 4.19 -9.76
CA GLY A 166 -7.81 3.23 -9.38
C GLY A 166 -7.23 3.55 -8.01
N HIS A 167 -6.40 2.67 -7.50
CA HIS A 167 -5.83 2.85 -6.16
C HIS A 167 -4.44 2.22 -6.04
N ASP A 168 -3.74 2.66 -5.01
CA ASP A 168 -2.44 2.15 -4.58
C ASP A 168 -2.52 2.04 -3.06
N LEU A 169 -3.16 0.97 -2.59
CA LEU A 169 -3.56 0.76 -1.20
C LEU A 169 -2.82 -0.42 -0.58
N TYR A 170 -2.46 -0.24 0.68
CA TYR A 170 -1.63 -1.17 1.44
C TYR A 170 -2.24 -1.43 2.81
N LEU A 171 -2.02 -2.64 3.34
CA LEU A 171 -2.39 -3.02 4.69
C LEU A 171 -1.40 -2.44 5.71
N TYR A 172 -1.91 -2.13 6.93
CA TYR A 172 -1.08 -1.77 8.08
C TYR A 172 -1.70 -2.22 9.40
#